data_3d74a34d46cb3ca22a507ff2503f76b2
#
_entry.id   3d74a34d46cb3ca22a507ff2503f76b2
#
_cell.length_a   1.000
_cell.length_b   1.000
_cell.length_c   1.000
_cell.angle_alpha   90.00
_cell.angle_beta   90.00
_cell.angle_gamma   90.00
#
_symmetry.space_group_name_H-M   'P 1'
#
loop_
_entity.id
_entity.type
_entity.pdbx_description
1 polymer ?
#
loop_
_entity_poly.entity_id
_entity_poly.type
_entity_poly.pdbx_seq_one_letter_code
_entity_poly.pdbx_strand_id
1 'polypeptide(L)'
;MRFTKRLLALLCLTSGTLVAQEAKVGELFSKDLTNLPGKEGLMITVEYPPGSVDPIHRHNAHAFVYVLEGSIVMQVRGGKEVTLTPGQTFYEGPDDVHVVGRNASQTKPAKFVVFLVKDKGAPVVVPTK
;
A
#
# COMPACT_ATOMS: atom_id res chain seq x y z
N MET A 1 33.06 10.15 -58.84
CA MET A 1 33.04 9.29 -57.67
C MET A 1 32.27 10.00 -56.52
N ARG A 2 31.05 9.62 -56.31
CA ARG A 2 30.20 10.24 -55.22
C ARG A 2 30.26 9.34 -53.98
N PHE A 3 30.89 9.82 -52.91
CA PHE A 3 30.90 9.15 -51.62
C PHE A 3 29.61 9.51 -50.86
N THR A 4 28.71 8.57 -50.78
CA THR A 4 27.51 8.67 -49.89
C THR A 4 27.90 8.32 -48.46
N LYS A 5 27.99 9.34 -47.62
CA LYS A 5 28.15 9.15 -46.14
C LYS A 5 26.83 8.62 -45.56
N ARG A 6 26.81 7.35 -45.15
CA ARG A 6 25.72 6.79 -44.37
C ARG A 6 25.88 7.26 -42.92
N LEU A 7 24.95 8.10 -42.48
CA LEU A 7 24.85 8.52 -41.09
C LEU A 7 24.16 7.39 -40.31
N LEU A 8 24.93 6.69 -39.46
CA LEU A 8 24.40 5.67 -38.56
C LEU A 8 23.84 6.38 -37.32
N ALA A 9 22.51 6.50 -37.25
CA ALA A 9 21.85 7.03 -36.07
C ALA A 9 21.88 5.97 -34.96
N LEU A 10 22.70 6.20 -33.93
CA LEU A 10 22.76 5.37 -32.72
C LEU A 10 21.55 5.68 -31.83
N LEU A 11 20.57 4.80 -31.86
CA LEU A 11 19.37 4.90 -30.98
C LEU A 11 19.77 4.47 -29.59
N CYS A 12 20.08 5.44 -28.70
CA CYS A 12 20.26 5.17 -27.27
C CYS A 12 18.90 4.81 -26.65
N LEU A 13 18.66 3.53 -26.45
CA LEU A 13 17.58 3.06 -25.58
C LEU A 13 17.96 3.35 -24.11
N THR A 14 17.48 4.45 -23.57
CA THR A 14 17.52 4.68 -22.14
C THR A 14 16.50 3.76 -21.49
N SER A 15 16.95 2.66 -20.92
CA SER A 15 16.14 1.80 -20.05
C SER A 15 15.88 2.57 -18.74
N GLY A 16 14.81 3.35 -18.72
CA GLY A 16 14.32 3.95 -17.48
C GLY A 16 13.86 2.84 -16.55
N THR A 17 14.55 2.65 -15.43
CA THR A 17 14.04 1.82 -14.33
C THR A 17 12.79 2.50 -13.78
N LEU A 18 11.62 1.91 -14.02
CA LEU A 18 10.38 2.30 -13.35
C LEU A 18 10.53 1.93 -11.87
N VAL A 19 10.86 2.91 -11.05
CA VAL A 19 10.76 2.78 -9.59
C VAL A 19 9.28 2.80 -9.26
N ALA A 20 8.77 1.70 -8.67
CA ALA A 20 7.39 1.65 -8.19
C ALA A 20 7.20 2.78 -7.15
N GLN A 21 6.13 3.59 -7.30
CA GLN A 21 5.82 4.66 -6.37
C GLN A 21 5.32 4.06 -5.06
N GLU A 22 5.72 4.69 -3.94
CA GLU A 22 5.27 4.30 -2.61
C GLU A 22 3.80 4.65 -2.39
N ALA A 23 3.15 3.93 -1.46
CA ALA A 23 1.82 4.26 -0.99
C ALA A 23 1.77 5.66 -0.38
N LYS A 24 0.67 6.38 -0.65
CA LYS A 24 0.40 7.69 -0.03
C LYS A 24 -0.62 7.51 1.08
N VAL A 25 -0.26 7.96 2.28
CA VAL A 25 -1.10 7.84 3.47
C VAL A 25 -1.57 9.23 3.90
N GLY A 26 -2.89 9.37 4.11
CA GLY A 26 -3.51 10.59 4.61
C GLY A 26 -4.35 10.31 5.86
N GLU A 27 -4.12 11.04 6.95
CA GLU A 27 -4.97 10.96 8.13
C GLU A 27 -6.32 11.64 7.85
N LEU A 28 -7.41 10.97 8.20
CA LEU A 28 -8.76 11.50 8.11
C LEU A 28 -9.27 11.97 9.46
N PHE A 29 -9.03 11.18 10.50
CA PHE A 29 -9.58 11.40 11.83
C PHE A 29 -8.85 10.56 12.87
N SER A 30 -8.63 11.13 14.05
CA SER A 30 -8.16 10.38 15.22
C SER A 30 -8.93 10.77 16.48
N LYS A 31 -9.10 9.83 17.39
CA LYS A 31 -9.81 10.03 18.65
C LYS A 31 -9.31 9.09 19.73
N ASP A 32 -9.04 9.65 20.91
CA ASP A 32 -8.78 8.85 22.10
C ASP A 32 -10.04 8.04 22.46
N LEU A 33 -9.84 6.75 22.73
CA LEU A 33 -10.92 5.85 23.14
C LEU A 33 -11.01 5.80 24.66
N THR A 34 -11.90 6.59 25.24
CA THR A 34 -11.98 6.83 26.69
C THR A 34 -12.29 5.58 27.51
N ASN A 35 -12.97 4.59 26.90
CA ASN A 35 -13.26 3.29 27.50
C ASN A 35 -12.16 2.22 27.28
N LEU A 36 -11.10 2.58 26.55
CA LEU A 36 -9.92 1.76 26.30
C LEU A 36 -8.67 2.59 26.63
N PRO A 37 -8.28 2.67 27.90
CA PRO A 37 -7.18 3.54 28.34
C PRO A 37 -5.90 3.31 27.52
N GLY A 38 -5.26 4.40 27.06
CA GLY A 38 -4.05 4.35 26.25
C GLY A 38 -4.24 4.00 24.78
N LYS A 39 -5.48 3.80 24.34
CA LYS A 39 -5.82 3.48 22.95
C LYS A 39 -6.42 4.68 22.22
N GLU A 40 -6.19 4.73 20.93
CA GLU A 40 -6.85 5.65 20.01
C GLU A 40 -7.47 4.89 18.84
N GLY A 41 -8.53 5.46 18.27
CA GLY A 41 -9.05 5.11 16.96
C GLY A 41 -8.45 6.08 15.96
N LEU A 42 -7.87 5.55 14.87
CA LEU A 42 -7.28 6.33 13.80
C LEU A 42 -7.87 5.89 12.47
N MET A 43 -8.40 6.83 11.69
CA MET A 43 -8.84 6.60 10.30
C MET A 43 -7.86 7.24 9.34
N ILE A 44 -7.40 6.45 8.38
CA ILE A 44 -6.52 6.90 7.31
C ILE A 44 -7.06 6.49 5.94
N THR A 45 -6.70 7.26 4.92
CA THR A 45 -6.76 6.79 3.53
C THR A 45 -5.38 6.32 3.11
N VAL A 46 -5.36 5.29 2.27
CA VAL A 46 -4.16 4.82 1.59
C VAL A 46 -4.43 4.83 0.09
N GLU A 47 -3.55 5.44 -0.66
CA GLU A 47 -3.56 5.42 -2.12
C GLU A 47 -2.38 4.61 -2.61
N TYR A 48 -2.65 3.57 -3.38
CA TYR A 48 -1.66 2.79 -4.08
C TYR A 48 -1.53 3.27 -5.52
N PRO A 49 -0.44 3.95 -5.89
CA PRO A 49 -0.13 4.20 -7.29
C PRO A 49 -0.09 2.90 -8.10
N PRO A 50 -0.24 2.95 -9.43
CA PRO A 50 -0.08 1.76 -10.28
C PRO A 50 1.20 1.02 -9.98
N GLY A 51 1.11 -0.30 -9.77
CA GLY A 51 2.25 -1.17 -9.50
C GLY A 51 2.90 -1.04 -8.12
N SER A 52 2.35 -0.24 -7.22
CA SER A 52 2.93 -0.06 -5.89
C SER A 52 2.85 -1.35 -5.05
N VAL A 53 3.88 -1.59 -4.25
CA VAL A 53 4.01 -2.75 -3.36
C VAL A 53 4.55 -2.25 -2.02
N ASP A 54 3.88 -2.63 -0.93
CA ASP A 54 4.34 -2.33 0.42
C ASP A 54 5.45 -3.29 0.85
N PRO A 55 6.42 -2.82 1.62
CA PRO A 55 7.33 -3.71 2.33
C PRO A 55 6.59 -4.53 3.39
N ILE A 56 7.13 -5.68 3.77
CA ILE A 56 6.57 -6.50 4.85
C ILE A 56 6.57 -5.70 6.16
N HIS A 57 5.43 -5.66 6.83
CA HIS A 57 5.23 -4.88 8.05
C HIS A 57 4.14 -5.45 8.96
N ARG A 58 4.00 -4.85 10.12
CA ARG A 58 2.86 -5.05 11.04
C ARG A 58 2.36 -3.70 11.53
N HIS A 59 1.18 -3.69 12.08
CA HIS A 59 0.58 -2.48 12.64
C HIS A 59 0.63 -2.42 14.17
N ASN A 60 0.80 -3.57 14.86
CA ASN A 60 0.60 -3.69 16.31
C ASN A 60 -0.75 -3.10 16.74
N ALA A 61 -1.76 -3.31 15.93
CA ALA A 61 -3.09 -2.72 16.05
C ALA A 61 -4.14 -3.64 15.42
N HIS A 62 -5.40 -3.41 15.76
CA HIS A 62 -6.50 -3.90 14.93
C HIS A 62 -6.65 -2.96 13.75
N ALA A 63 -6.57 -3.47 12.53
CA ALA A 63 -6.73 -2.72 11.31
C ALA A 63 -7.91 -3.27 10.49
N PHE A 64 -8.87 -2.39 10.20
CA PHE A 64 -10.06 -2.70 9.41
C PHE A 64 -9.98 -1.95 8.10
N VAL A 65 -9.88 -2.68 7.00
CA VAL A 65 -9.71 -2.14 5.65
C VAL A 65 -11.04 -2.14 4.91
N TYR A 66 -11.32 -1.06 4.18
CA TYR A 66 -12.46 -0.95 3.27
C TYR A 66 -12.01 -0.32 1.94
N VAL A 67 -12.20 -1.04 0.84
CA VAL A 67 -11.76 -0.59 -0.48
C VAL A 67 -12.75 0.40 -1.07
N LEU A 68 -12.25 1.55 -1.54
CA LEU A 68 -13.02 2.62 -2.18
C LEU A 68 -12.92 2.58 -3.70
N GLU A 69 -11.70 2.41 -4.24
CA GLU A 69 -11.43 2.50 -5.67
C GLU A 69 -10.33 1.49 -6.06
N GLY A 70 -10.42 0.98 -7.29
CA GLY A 70 -9.42 0.05 -7.83
C GLY A 70 -9.46 -1.31 -7.16
N SER A 71 -8.35 -2.05 -7.22
CA SER A 71 -8.22 -3.37 -6.62
C SER A 71 -6.89 -3.49 -5.89
N ILE A 72 -6.91 -4.09 -4.72
CA ILE A 72 -5.72 -4.33 -3.90
C ILE A 72 -5.59 -5.81 -3.59
N VAL A 73 -4.35 -6.26 -3.42
CA VAL A 73 -4.05 -7.63 -3.02
C VAL A 73 -3.45 -7.59 -1.62
N MET A 74 -4.02 -8.38 -0.73
CA MET A 74 -3.67 -8.42 0.69
C MET A 74 -3.43 -9.85 1.15
N GLN A 75 -2.44 -10.02 2.03
CA GLN A 75 -2.19 -11.29 2.73
C GLN A 75 -1.49 -11.04 4.05
N VAL A 76 -1.99 -11.66 5.11
CA VAL A 76 -1.23 -11.83 6.36
C VAL A 76 -0.50 -13.18 6.35
N ARG A 77 0.62 -13.26 7.05
CA ARG A 77 1.42 -14.49 7.15
C ARG A 77 0.57 -15.65 7.64
N GLY A 78 0.61 -16.78 6.92
CA GLY A 78 -0.19 -17.96 7.22
C GLY A 78 -1.64 -17.91 6.69
N GLY A 79 -2.10 -16.75 6.22
CA GLY A 79 -3.41 -16.58 5.61
C GLY A 79 -3.39 -16.75 4.08
N LYS A 80 -4.56 -16.67 3.47
CA LYS A 80 -4.70 -16.69 2.01
C LYS A 80 -4.44 -15.31 1.42
N GLU A 81 -3.80 -15.27 0.26
CA GLU A 81 -3.78 -14.08 -0.58
C GLU A 81 -5.17 -13.82 -1.15
N VAL A 82 -5.66 -12.59 -1.01
CA VAL A 82 -6.98 -12.17 -1.50
C VAL A 82 -6.86 -10.91 -2.34
N THR A 83 -7.64 -10.85 -3.41
CA THR A 83 -7.83 -9.63 -4.21
C THR A 83 -9.15 -9.01 -3.80
N LEU A 84 -9.11 -7.72 -3.42
CA LEU A 84 -10.25 -6.96 -2.92
C LEU A 84 -10.60 -5.86 -3.92
N THR A 85 -11.90 -5.71 -4.17
CA THR A 85 -12.49 -4.69 -5.04
C THR A 85 -13.34 -3.72 -4.21
N PRO A 86 -13.82 -2.58 -4.77
CA PRO A 86 -14.61 -1.60 -4.02
C PRO A 86 -15.78 -2.22 -3.26
N GLY A 87 -15.92 -1.82 -1.98
CA GLY A 87 -16.94 -2.34 -1.06
C GLY A 87 -16.50 -3.58 -0.27
N GLN A 88 -15.37 -4.17 -0.58
CA GLN A 88 -14.84 -5.33 0.13
C GLN A 88 -13.93 -4.92 1.28
N THR A 89 -13.80 -5.80 2.26
CA THR A 89 -13.10 -5.56 3.52
C THR A 89 -11.99 -6.56 3.76
N PHE A 90 -11.01 -6.16 4.57
CA PHE A 90 -9.95 -7.00 5.07
C PHE A 90 -9.66 -6.65 6.53
N TYR A 91 -9.15 -7.60 7.30
CA TYR A 91 -8.79 -7.38 8.69
C TYR A 91 -7.39 -7.90 8.97
N GLU A 92 -6.63 -7.12 9.75
CA GLU A 92 -5.34 -7.49 10.32
C GLU A 92 -5.40 -7.29 11.83
N GLY A 93 -4.98 -8.31 12.57
CA GLY A 93 -4.86 -8.24 14.02
C GLY A 93 -3.53 -7.66 14.48
N PRO A 94 -3.39 -7.39 15.82
CA PRO A 94 -2.18 -6.79 16.37
C PRO A 94 -0.92 -7.62 16.20
N ASP A 95 -1.05 -8.94 16.11
CA ASP A 95 0.08 -9.87 15.95
C ASP A 95 0.30 -10.31 14.50
N ASP A 96 -0.57 -9.90 13.58
CA ASP A 96 -0.47 -10.27 12.18
C ASP A 96 0.72 -9.56 11.50
N VAL A 97 1.39 -10.28 10.62
CA VAL A 97 2.41 -9.74 9.72
C VAL A 97 1.80 -9.62 8.34
N HIS A 98 1.72 -8.41 7.83
CA HIS A 98 1.26 -8.12 6.48
C HIS A 98 2.37 -8.43 5.49
N VAL A 99 2.25 -9.55 4.79
CA VAL A 99 3.30 -10.04 3.88
C VAL A 99 3.06 -9.67 2.42
N VAL A 100 1.81 -9.40 2.05
CA VAL A 100 1.44 -8.88 0.73
C VAL A 100 0.47 -7.71 0.91
N GLY A 101 0.89 -6.54 0.47
CA GLY A 101 0.07 -5.34 0.31
C GLY A 101 0.48 -4.68 -0.99
N ARG A 102 -0.37 -4.70 -2.01
CA ARG A 102 -0.04 -4.12 -3.31
C ARG A 102 -1.27 -3.70 -4.11
N ASN A 103 -1.05 -2.79 -5.04
CA ASN A 103 -2.03 -2.54 -6.09
C ASN A 103 -2.11 -3.77 -7.02
N ALA A 104 -3.31 -4.25 -7.30
CA ALA A 104 -3.50 -5.34 -8.25
C ALA A 104 -3.24 -4.92 -9.71
N SER A 105 -3.28 -3.60 -9.99
CA SER A 105 -3.10 -3.03 -11.32
C SER A 105 -1.73 -2.37 -11.50
N GLN A 106 -1.15 -2.53 -12.68
CA GLN A 106 0.07 -1.83 -13.11
C GLN A 106 -0.25 -0.49 -13.81
N THR A 107 -1.51 -0.19 -14.06
CA THR A 107 -1.93 0.96 -14.86
C THR A 107 -2.93 1.88 -14.19
N LYS A 108 -3.65 1.41 -13.17
CA LYS A 108 -4.69 2.16 -12.46
C LYS A 108 -4.35 2.29 -10.99
N PRO A 109 -4.65 3.44 -10.34
CA PRO A 109 -4.50 3.60 -8.90
C PRO A 109 -5.55 2.79 -8.14
N ALA A 110 -5.30 2.55 -6.87
CA ALA A 110 -6.28 2.02 -5.93
C ALA A 110 -6.31 2.89 -4.67
N LYS A 111 -7.47 2.92 -3.99
CA LYS A 111 -7.66 3.70 -2.77
C LYS A 111 -8.52 2.92 -1.79
N PHE A 112 -8.14 2.96 -0.53
CA PHE A 112 -8.87 2.31 0.55
C PHE A 112 -8.77 3.11 1.85
N VAL A 113 -9.70 2.87 2.75
CA VAL A 113 -9.70 3.41 4.12
C VAL A 113 -9.23 2.32 5.05
N VAL A 114 -8.44 2.69 6.05
CA VAL A 114 -8.09 1.82 7.16
C VAL A 114 -8.52 2.51 8.46
N PHE A 115 -9.28 1.80 9.28
CA PHE A 115 -9.54 2.17 10.65
C PHE A 115 -8.69 1.32 11.57
N LEU A 116 -7.89 1.97 12.43
CA LEU A 116 -7.00 1.29 13.36
C LEU A 116 -7.43 1.57 14.81
N VAL A 117 -7.40 0.52 15.62
CA VAL A 117 -7.41 0.64 17.09
C VAL A 117 -6.02 0.27 17.57
N LYS A 118 -5.29 1.27 18.08
CA LYS A 118 -3.85 1.17 18.37
C LYS A 118 -3.47 1.91 19.64
N ASP A 119 -2.26 1.69 20.12
CA ASP A 119 -1.71 2.50 21.20
C ASP A 119 -1.56 3.96 20.74
N LYS A 120 -1.97 4.88 21.59
CA LYS A 120 -1.90 6.32 21.34
C LYS A 120 -0.46 6.72 21.01
N GLY A 121 -0.28 7.43 19.90
CA GLY A 121 1.02 7.92 19.45
C GLY A 121 1.97 6.87 18.89
N ALA A 122 1.59 5.59 18.86
CA ALA A 122 2.42 4.55 18.27
C ALA A 122 2.44 4.66 16.73
N PRO A 123 3.53 4.22 16.05
CA PRO A 123 3.60 4.20 14.60
C PRO A 123 2.49 3.37 13.97
N VAL A 124 1.98 3.80 12.81
CA VAL A 124 0.99 3.03 12.04
C VAL A 124 1.61 1.77 11.43
N VAL A 125 2.85 1.86 11.01
CA VAL A 125 3.60 0.78 10.36
C VAL A 125 4.88 0.49 11.12
N VAL A 126 5.10 -0.78 11.43
CA VAL A 126 6.33 -1.28 12.04
C VAL A 126 6.98 -2.25 11.06
N PRO A 127 8.13 -1.90 10.47
CA PRO A 127 8.85 -2.83 9.58
C PRO A 127 9.19 -4.14 10.29
N THR A 128 9.06 -5.26 9.57
CA THR A 128 9.39 -6.58 10.10
C THR A 128 9.96 -7.45 8.97
N LYS A 129 10.49 -8.61 9.35
CA LYS A 129 11.06 -9.60 8.40
C LYS A 129 10.12 -10.78 8.22
#